data_4b808a5d47589f3230dfc00e1dd2c49e
#
_entry.id   4b808a5d47589f3230dfc00e1dd2c49e
#
_cell.length_a   1.000
_cell.length_b   1.000
_cell.length_c   1.000
_cell.angle_alpha   90.00
_cell.angle_beta   90.00
_cell.angle_gamma   90.00
#
_symmetry.space_group_name_H-M   'P 1'
#
loop_
_entity.id
_entity.type
_entity.pdbx_description
1 polymer ?
#
loop_
_entity_poly.entity_id
_entity_poly.type
_entity_poly.pdbx_seq_one_letter_code
_entity_poly.pdbx_strand_id
1 'polypeptide(L)'
;KHFKILSSSAAYWRGDEKNQTLQRLYGTSFQNSKDLKKYLLMLEEQKKRDHRKIGKELDLFFFDDEVGPGLPLWTPSGTVLIDELEALAKEKETAGGYLRVRTPHLTKGDLFSKSGHLDHYMSSMFSPMDVDGIDYYMKPMNCPYHHKIFANTPKSYRDLPYRISEYGTCYRYEKSGELFGLMRVRSMQMNDGHIYC
;
A
#
# COMPACT_ATOMS: atom_id res chain seq x y z
N LYS A 1 10.90 -4.12 38.50
CA LYS A 1 11.33 -3.39 37.30
C LYS A 1 10.44 -3.87 36.16
N HIS A 2 9.86 -2.92 35.42
CA HIS A 2 8.71 -3.16 34.54
C HIS A 2 9.17 -3.13 33.07
N PHE A 3 10.03 -4.09 32.67
CA PHE A 3 10.48 -4.25 31.31
C PHE A 3 10.34 -5.71 30.85
N LYS A 4 10.28 -5.90 29.52
CA LYS A 4 10.24 -7.21 28.86
C LYS A 4 11.07 -7.16 27.58
N ILE A 5 11.93 -8.16 27.37
CA ILE A 5 12.55 -8.40 26.08
C ILE A 5 11.51 -9.14 25.23
N LEU A 6 11.21 -8.61 24.05
CA LEU A 6 10.17 -9.10 23.14
C LEU A 6 10.77 -10.05 22.10
N SER A 7 11.94 -9.72 21.55
CA SER A 7 12.64 -10.54 20.58
C SER A 7 14.13 -10.25 20.54
N SER A 8 14.90 -11.14 19.93
CA SER A 8 16.30 -10.91 19.59
C SER A 8 16.57 -11.37 18.14
N SER A 9 17.50 -10.71 17.47
CA SER A 9 17.92 -11.03 16.11
C SER A 9 19.39 -10.70 15.91
N ALA A 10 20.06 -11.36 14.95
CA ALA A 10 21.35 -10.91 14.49
C ALA A 10 21.22 -9.54 13.78
N ALA A 11 22.24 -8.72 13.91
CA ALA A 11 22.34 -7.45 13.22
C ALA A 11 23.81 -7.12 12.95
N TYR A 12 24.09 -6.40 11.88
CA TYR A 12 25.41 -5.87 11.62
C TYR A 12 25.54 -4.46 12.19
N TRP A 13 26.73 -4.12 12.71
CA TRP A 13 27.00 -2.78 13.18
C TRP A 13 26.77 -1.77 12.04
N ARG A 14 25.94 -0.76 12.31
CA ARG A 14 25.51 0.27 11.36
C ARG A 14 24.82 -0.25 10.10
N GLY A 15 24.31 -1.49 10.10
CA GLY A 15 23.59 -2.08 8.98
C GLY A 15 24.49 -2.56 7.82
N ASP A 16 25.79 -2.54 7.96
CA ASP A 16 26.74 -2.99 6.95
C ASP A 16 27.21 -4.41 7.29
N GLU A 17 27.00 -5.34 6.38
CA GLU A 17 27.36 -6.76 6.52
C GLU A 17 28.88 -7.03 6.68
N LYS A 18 29.71 -6.05 6.27
CA LYS A 18 31.17 -6.11 6.45
C LYS A 18 31.61 -5.83 7.88
N ASN A 19 30.72 -5.26 8.69
CA ASN A 19 31.00 -4.94 10.08
C ASN A 19 30.71 -6.12 11.00
N GLN A 20 31.11 -5.95 12.27
CA GLN A 20 30.90 -6.95 13.31
C GLN A 20 29.43 -7.32 13.44
N THR A 21 29.15 -8.63 13.51
CA THR A 21 27.83 -9.15 13.85
C THR A 21 27.54 -8.92 15.32
N LEU A 22 26.38 -8.33 15.59
CA LEU A 22 25.86 -8.04 16.91
C LEU A 22 24.55 -8.77 17.15
N GLN A 23 24.16 -8.89 18.40
CA GLN A 23 22.83 -9.32 18.78
C GLN A 23 21.96 -8.11 19.10
N ARG A 24 20.89 -7.91 18.36
CA ARG A 24 19.91 -6.85 18.57
C ARG A 24 18.79 -7.37 19.45
N LEU A 25 18.56 -6.70 20.56
CA LEU A 25 17.46 -6.99 21.47
C LEU A 25 16.37 -5.93 21.34
N TYR A 26 15.15 -6.38 21.12
CA TYR A 26 13.95 -5.53 21.13
C TYR A 26 13.25 -5.72 22.46
N GLY A 27 12.95 -4.64 23.11
CA GLY A 27 12.28 -4.66 24.42
C GLY A 27 11.39 -3.46 24.62
N THR A 28 10.58 -3.52 25.67
CA THR A 28 9.72 -2.44 26.11
C THR A 28 9.83 -2.26 27.61
N SER A 29 9.58 -1.05 28.10
CA SER A 29 9.54 -0.74 29.52
C SER A 29 8.41 0.24 29.84
N PHE A 30 7.84 0.10 31.04
CA PHE A 30 6.74 0.95 31.53
C PHE A 30 7.03 1.43 32.96
N GLN A 31 6.31 2.43 33.41
CA GLN A 31 6.46 2.97 34.76
C GLN A 31 5.97 2.00 35.84
N ASN A 32 5.00 1.13 35.54
CA ASN A 32 4.43 0.18 36.47
C ASN A 32 4.11 -1.18 35.79
N SER A 33 3.86 -2.21 36.59
CA SER A 33 3.60 -3.57 36.12
C SER A 33 2.23 -3.71 35.44
N LYS A 34 1.26 -2.87 35.80
CA LYS A 34 -0.10 -2.92 35.23
C LYS A 34 -0.06 -2.52 33.76
N ASP A 35 0.64 -1.45 33.42
CA ASP A 35 0.77 -0.99 32.05
C ASP A 35 1.58 -1.96 31.19
N LEU A 36 2.65 -2.54 31.74
CA LEU A 36 3.39 -3.60 31.05
C LEU A 36 2.50 -4.80 30.75
N LYS A 37 1.71 -5.28 31.71
CA LYS A 37 0.76 -6.39 31.49
C LYS A 37 -0.28 -6.05 30.43
N LYS A 38 -0.86 -4.85 30.48
CA LYS A 38 -1.83 -4.37 29.48
C LYS A 38 -1.21 -4.37 28.07
N TYR A 39 0.01 -3.89 27.95
CA TYR A 39 0.73 -3.88 26.67
C TYR A 39 1.02 -5.30 26.15
N LEU A 40 1.46 -6.21 27.02
CA LEU A 40 1.71 -7.60 26.62
C LEU A 40 0.43 -8.31 26.16
N LEU A 41 -0.70 -8.10 26.85
CA LEU A 41 -1.99 -8.60 26.42
C LEU A 41 -2.42 -8.02 25.06
N MET A 42 -2.18 -6.73 24.84
CA MET A 42 -2.43 -6.09 23.55
C MET A 42 -1.60 -6.74 22.43
N LEU A 43 -0.33 -7.06 22.67
CA LEU A 43 0.52 -7.75 21.69
C LEU A 43 0.02 -9.17 21.38
N GLU A 44 -0.47 -9.88 22.37
CA GLU A 44 -1.08 -11.22 22.18
C GLU A 44 -2.35 -11.12 21.34
N GLU A 45 -3.21 -10.14 21.62
CA GLU A 45 -4.41 -9.88 20.82
C GLU A 45 -4.08 -9.46 19.39
N GLN A 46 -3.04 -8.65 19.19
CA GLN A 46 -2.56 -8.30 17.84
C GLN A 46 -2.14 -9.54 17.05
N LYS A 47 -1.44 -10.50 17.67
CA LYS A 47 -1.06 -11.76 17.00
C LYS A 47 -2.27 -12.60 16.57
N LYS A 48 -3.34 -12.61 17.37
CA LYS A 48 -4.59 -13.30 17.02
C LYS A 48 -5.29 -12.65 15.82
N ARG A 49 -5.13 -11.32 15.65
CA ARG A 49 -5.72 -10.53 14.58
C ARG A 49 -4.79 -10.34 13.38
N ASP A 50 -3.68 -11.07 13.31
CA ASP A 50 -2.77 -11.00 12.15
C ASP A 50 -3.52 -11.46 10.89
N HIS A 51 -3.66 -10.55 9.92
CA HIS A 51 -4.39 -10.79 8.68
C HIS A 51 -3.81 -11.95 7.87
N ARG A 52 -2.52 -12.25 7.99
CA ARG A 52 -1.88 -13.40 7.33
C ARG A 52 -2.36 -14.71 7.89
N LYS A 53 -2.55 -14.76 9.21
CA LYS A 53 -3.10 -15.93 9.91
C LYS A 53 -4.58 -16.11 9.57
N ILE A 54 -5.37 -15.05 9.77
CA ILE A 54 -6.81 -15.07 9.50
C ILE A 54 -7.07 -15.34 8.02
N GLY A 55 -6.32 -14.71 7.12
CA GLY A 55 -6.43 -14.88 5.68
C GLY A 55 -6.22 -16.35 5.26
N LYS A 56 -5.24 -17.04 5.87
CA LYS A 56 -5.00 -18.46 5.64
C LYS A 56 -6.08 -19.34 6.24
N GLU A 57 -6.51 -19.07 7.49
CA GLU A 57 -7.54 -19.84 8.19
C GLU A 57 -8.92 -19.77 7.51
N LEU A 58 -9.26 -18.62 6.94
CA LEU A 58 -10.53 -18.38 6.26
C LEU A 58 -10.43 -18.50 4.72
N ASP A 59 -9.29 -18.92 4.21
CA ASP A 59 -9.01 -19.04 2.78
C ASP A 59 -9.41 -17.78 2.00
N LEU A 60 -8.83 -16.61 2.39
CA LEU A 60 -9.18 -15.34 1.77
C LEU A 60 -8.22 -14.93 0.65
N PHE A 61 -6.93 -15.16 0.83
CA PHE A 61 -5.89 -14.83 -0.15
C PHE A 61 -4.63 -15.67 0.10
N PHE A 62 -3.79 -15.75 -0.92
CA PHE A 62 -2.47 -16.37 -0.82
C PHE A 62 -1.46 -15.67 -1.74
N PHE A 63 -0.20 -16.00 -1.57
CA PHE A 63 0.89 -15.62 -2.46
C PHE A 63 1.46 -16.88 -3.08
N ASP A 64 1.79 -16.80 -4.36
CA ASP A 64 2.34 -17.90 -5.14
C ASP A 64 3.70 -17.49 -5.73
N ASP A 65 4.68 -18.39 -5.69
CA ASP A 65 6.03 -18.10 -6.15
C ASP A 65 6.10 -17.92 -7.67
N GLU A 66 5.25 -18.60 -8.44
CA GLU A 66 5.20 -18.45 -9.90
C GLU A 66 4.57 -17.12 -10.31
N VAL A 67 3.63 -16.58 -9.50
CA VAL A 67 3.05 -15.24 -9.72
C VAL A 67 4.02 -14.16 -9.25
N GLY A 68 4.72 -14.41 -8.16
CA GLY A 68 5.75 -13.53 -7.63
C GLY A 68 5.41 -12.89 -6.28
N PRO A 69 6.44 -12.49 -5.54
CA PRO A 69 6.29 -11.96 -4.20
C PRO A 69 5.58 -10.58 -4.19
N GLY A 70 4.67 -10.40 -3.24
CA GLY A 70 3.93 -9.15 -3.08
C GLY A 70 2.78 -8.97 -4.09
N LEU A 71 2.39 -10.02 -4.79
CA LEU A 71 1.26 -10.06 -5.72
C LEU A 71 0.19 -11.01 -5.15
N PRO A 72 -0.77 -10.53 -4.35
CA PRO A 72 -1.77 -11.37 -3.72
C PRO A 72 -2.77 -11.93 -4.73
N LEU A 73 -3.07 -13.21 -4.60
CA LEU A 73 -4.17 -13.89 -5.28
C LEU A 73 -5.34 -14.00 -4.31
N TRP A 74 -6.49 -13.51 -4.72
CA TRP A 74 -7.71 -13.54 -3.93
C TRP A 74 -8.55 -14.76 -4.28
N THR A 75 -8.95 -15.51 -3.26
CA THR A 75 -9.87 -16.64 -3.41
C THR A 75 -11.30 -16.16 -3.58
N PRO A 76 -12.26 -17.04 -3.91
CA PRO A 76 -13.67 -16.65 -3.95
C PRO A 76 -14.17 -16.02 -2.64
N SER A 77 -13.78 -16.56 -1.48
CA SER A 77 -14.15 -16.01 -0.17
C SER A 77 -13.56 -14.60 0.06
N GLY A 78 -12.29 -14.41 -0.32
CA GLY A 78 -11.63 -13.11 -0.23
C GLY A 78 -12.22 -12.09 -1.19
N THR A 79 -12.62 -12.52 -2.39
CA THR A 79 -13.25 -11.65 -3.39
C THR A 79 -14.58 -11.10 -2.89
N VAL A 80 -15.43 -11.94 -2.27
CA VAL A 80 -16.68 -11.46 -1.66
C VAL A 80 -16.41 -10.37 -0.62
N LEU A 81 -15.40 -10.55 0.23
CA LEU A 81 -15.04 -9.56 1.24
C LEU A 81 -14.62 -8.22 0.59
N ILE A 82 -13.83 -8.27 -0.49
CA ILE A 82 -13.40 -7.06 -1.22
C ILE A 82 -14.59 -6.38 -1.87
N ASP A 83 -15.47 -7.13 -2.54
CA ASP A 83 -16.62 -6.60 -3.25
C ASP A 83 -17.56 -5.86 -2.28
N GLU A 84 -17.79 -6.39 -1.08
CA GLU A 84 -18.60 -5.74 -0.05
C GLU A 84 -17.94 -4.46 0.49
N LEU A 85 -16.63 -4.46 0.71
CA LEU A 85 -15.89 -3.26 1.12
C LEU A 85 -15.90 -2.19 0.02
N GLU A 86 -15.73 -2.59 -1.23
CA GLU A 86 -15.84 -1.68 -2.38
C GLU A 86 -17.25 -1.11 -2.51
N ALA A 87 -18.29 -1.93 -2.37
CA ALA A 87 -19.67 -1.50 -2.45
C ALA A 87 -19.96 -0.44 -1.39
N LEU A 88 -19.54 -0.68 -0.14
CA LEU A 88 -19.69 0.29 0.95
C LEU A 88 -18.97 1.60 0.67
N ALA A 89 -17.72 1.55 0.21
CA ALA A 89 -16.95 2.75 -0.10
C ALA A 89 -17.60 3.55 -1.25
N LYS A 90 -18.02 2.87 -2.31
CA LYS A 90 -18.73 3.49 -3.45
C LYS A 90 -20.03 4.17 -3.03
N GLU A 91 -20.78 3.56 -2.12
CA GLU A 91 -21.99 4.17 -1.53
C GLU A 91 -21.66 5.48 -0.79
N LYS A 92 -20.63 5.42 0.09
CA LYS A 92 -20.22 6.60 0.89
C LYS A 92 -19.66 7.72 0.02
N GLU A 93 -18.86 7.40 -0.98
CA GLU A 93 -18.33 8.36 -1.94
C GLU A 93 -19.43 9.04 -2.75
N THR A 94 -20.39 8.26 -3.25
CA THR A 94 -21.55 8.80 -3.99
C THR A 94 -22.36 9.74 -3.11
N ALA A 95 -22.64 9.35 -1.86
CA ALA A 95 -23.32 10.20 -0.89
C ALA A 95 -22.50 11.46 -0.55
N GLY A 96 -21.17 11.40 -0.58
CA GLY A 96 -20.25 12.53 -0.42
C GLY A 96 -20.10 13.42 -1.65
N GLY A 97 -20.81 13.13 -2.73
CA GLY A 97 -20.76 13.91 -3.99
C GLY A 97 -19.50 13.65 -4.83
N TYR A 98 -18.87 12.49 -4.69
CA TYR A 98 -17.73 12.10 -5.54
C TYR A 98 -18.23 11.52 -6.86
N LEU A 99 -17.59 11.95 -7.94
CA LEU A 99 -17.77 11.39 -9.29
C LEU A 99 -16.75 10.28 -9.52
N ARG A 100 -17.22 9.13 -9.93
CA ARG A 100 -16.33 7.97 -10.14
C ARG A 100 -15.62 8.05 -11.48
N VAL A 101 -14.32 7.79 -11.44
CA VAL A 101 -13.44 7.73 -12.61
C VAL A 101 -12.72 6.39 -12.69
N ARG A 102 -12.10 6.11 -13.83
CA ARG A 102 -11.20 4.98 -14.04
C ARG A 102 -10.01 5.43 -14.87
N THR A 103 -8.83 4.94 -14.50
CA THR A 103 -7.58 5.30 -15.17
C THR A 103 -6.82 4.06 -15.62
N PRO A 104 -6.03 4.14 -16.71
CA PRO A 104 -5.25 3.01 -17.21
C PRO A 104 -4.12 2.64 -16.25
N HIS A 105 -3.63 1.41 -16.36
CA HIS A 105 -2.53 0.89 -15.54
C HIS A 105 -1.15 1.35 -16.03
N LEU A 106 -1.05 1.75 -17.29
CA LEU A 106 0.18 2.11 -17.99
C LEU A 106 0.12 3.54 -18.50
N THR A 107 1.26 4.22 -18.53
CA THR A 107 1.40 5.52 -19.18
C THR A 107 2.82 5.74 -19.67
N LYS A 108 2.97 6.68 -20.61
CA LYS A 108 4.28 7.17 -21.05
C LYS A 108 5.00 7.90 -19.92
N GLY A 109 6.33 7.84 -19.93
CA GLY A 109 7.18 8.49 -18.92
C GLY A 109 6.95 9.99 -18.76
N ASP A 110 6.54 10.69 -19.83
CA ASP A 110 6.29 12.14 -19.82
C ASP A 110 5.31 12.60 -18.73
N LEU A 111 4.28 11.79 -18.43
CA LEU A 111 3.33 12.11 -17.37
C LEU A 111 4.01 12.08 -16.00
N PHE A 112 4.87 11.11 -15.78
CA PHE A 112 5.59 10.95 -14.51
C PHE A 112 6.77 11.90 -14.37
N SER A 113 7.39 12.34 -15.47
CA SER A 113 8.34 13.45 -15.46
C SER A 113 7.67 14.76 -15.04
N LYS A 114 6.52 15.10 -15.65
CA LYS A 114 5.77 16.33 -15.30
C LYS A 114 5.28 16.37 -13.86
N SER A 115 4.97 15.23 -13.29
CA SER A 115 4.48 15.09 -11.91
C SER A 115 5.60 14.86 -10.89
N GLY A 116 6.87 14.85 -11.31
CA GLY A 116 8.04 14.66 -10.44
C GLY A 116 8.24 13.23 -9.94
N HIS A 117 7.46 12.26 -10.42
CA HIS A 117 7.56 10.88 -9.96
C HIS A 117 8.89 10.22 -10.36
N LEU A 118 9.40 10.50 -11.57
CA LEU A 118 10.67 9.96 -12.02
C LEU A 118 11.86 10.55 -11.24
N ASP A 119 11.76 11.80 -10.76
CA ASP A 119 12.82 12.44 -9.99
C ASP A 119 12.87 11.96 -8.53
N HIS A 120 11.71 11.71 -7.94
CA HIS A 120 11.61 11.48 -6.49
C HIS A 120 11.23 10.04 -6.10
N TYR A 121 10.60 9.26 -6.98
CA TYR A 121 10.02 7.95 -6.67
C TYR A 121 10.49 6.83 -7.60
N MET A 122 11.46 7.07 -8.48
CA MET A 122 11.94 6.08 -9.45
C MET A 122 12.36 4.76 -8.79
N SER A 123 12.99 4.82 -7.62
CA SER A 123 13.42 3.63 -6.86
C SER A 123 12.26 2.74 -6.37
N SER A 124 11.04 3.30 -6.32
CA SER A 124 9.80 2.59 -5.93
C SER A 124 8.91 2.27 -7.13
N MET A 125 9.35 2.49 -8.34
CA MET A 125 8.63 2.18 -9.57
C MET A 125 9.21 0.93 -10.22
N PHE A 126 8.35 0.14 -10.86
CA PHE A 126 8.83 -0.92 -11.77
C PHE A 126 9.58 -0.30 -12.95
N SER A 127 10.60 -1.01 -13.42
CA SER A 127 11.34 -0.60 -14.61
C SER A 127 10.40 -0.38 -15.80
N PRO A 128 10.67 0.60 -16.67
CA PRO A 128 9.85 0.83 -17.84
C PRO A 128 9.86 -0.36 -18.80
N MET A 129 8.79 -0.43 -19.57
CA MET A 129 8.67 -1.31 -20.71
C MET A 129 8.88 -0.48 -21.99
N ASP A 130 9.85 -0.86 -22.81
CA ASP A 130 10.00 -0.25 -24.12
C ASP A 130 8.88 -0.76 -25.07
N VAL A 131 8.14 0.17 -25.64
CA VAL A 131 7.15 -0.10 -26.68
C VAL A 131 7.41 0.87 -27.82
N ASP A 132 7.95 0.37 -28.92
CA ASP A 132 8.28 1.15 -30.12
C ASP A 132 9.22 2.35 -29.84
N GLY A 133 10.20 2.15 -28.95
CA GLY A 133 11.15 3.18 -28.52
C GLY A 133 10.59 4.21 -27.55
N ILE A 134 9.46 3.92 -26.94
CA ILE A 134 8.81 4.76 -25.93
C ILE A 134 8.72 4.01 -24.61
N ASP A 135 9.22 4.59 -23.54
CA ASP A 135 9.13 4.05 -22.18
C ASP A 135 7.72 4.18 -21.61
N TYR A 136 7.11 3.03 -21.31
CA TYR A 136 5.86 2.93 -20.57
C TYR A 136 6.10 2.40 -19.15
N TYR A 137 5.46 3.02 -18.18
CA TYR A 137 5.56 2.69 -16.77
C TYR A 137 4.24 2.18 -16.22
N MET A 138 4.29 1.22 -15.32
CA MET A 138 3.15 0.87 -14.47
C MET A 138 2.90 1.99 -13.46
N LYS A 139 1.64 2.36 -13.25
CA LYS A 139 1.31 3.49 -12.37
C LYS A 139 1.58 3.19 -10.90
N PRO A 140 2.39 4.00 -10.21
CA PRO A 140 2.60 3.90 -8.77
C PRO A 140 1.53 4.60 -7.94
N MET A 141 0.81 5.56 -8.56
CA MET A 141 -0.22 6.42 -7.94
C MET A 141 -1.27 6.83 -8.97
N ASN A 142 -2.48 7.15 -8.53
CA ASN A 142 -3.58 7.62 -9.38
C ASN A 142 -3.57 9.14 -9.64
N CYS A 143 -2.89 9.91 -8.78
CA CYS A 143 -2.90 11.39 -8.79
C CYS A 143 -2.65 12.02 -10.17
N PRO A 144 -1.60 11.66 -10.94
CA PRO A 144 -1.33 12.31 -12.22
C PRO A 144 -2.46 12.15 -13.24
N TYR A 145 -3.13 11.00 -13.20
CA TYR A 145 -4.28 10.72 -14.08
C TYR A 145 -5.52 11.53 -13.69
N HIS A 146 -5.79 11.63 -12.38
CA HIS A 146 -6.90 12.42 -11.86
C HIS A 146 -6.74 13.89 -12.25
N HIS A 147 -5.51 14.44 -12.17
CA HIS A 147 -5.23 15.79 -12.65
C HIS A 147 -5.47 15.95 -14.15
N LYS A 148 -5.19 14.93 -14.95
CA LYS A 148 -5.51 14.94 -16.39
C LYS A 148 -7.01 14.94 -16.65
N ILE A 149 -7.77 14.15 -15.88
CA ILE A 149 -9.24 14.13 -15.97
C ILE A 149 -9.80 15.50 -15.59
N PHE A 150 -9.34 16.08 -14.49
CA PHE A 150 -9.76 17.41 -14.07
C PHE A 150 -9.47 18.49 -15.12
N ALA A 151 -8.26 18.46 -15.70
CA ALA A 151 -7.82 19.44 -16.72
C ALA A 151 -8.44 19.23 -18.11
N ASN A 152 -9.15 18.13 -18.36
CA ASN A 152 -9.70 17.79 -19.68
C ASN A 152 -10.78 18.76 -20.15
N THR A 153 -11.51 19.38 -19.21
CA THR A 153 -12.54 20.37 -19.50
C THR A 153 -12.31 21.61 -18.65
N PRO A 154 -12.48 22.84 -19.25
CA PRO A 154 -12.43 24.06 -18.47
C PRO A 154 -13.42 24.00 -17.29
N LYS A 155 -12.99 24.47 -16.14
CA LYS A 155 -13.80 24.57 -14.93
C LYS A 155 -13.90 26.02 -14.49
N SER A 156 -15.07 26.42 -14.00
CA SER A 156 -15.24 27.70 -13.31
C SER A 156 -15.18 27.48 -11.79
N TYR A 157 -15.03 28.56 -11.04
CA TYR A 157 -15.11 28.47 -9.57
C TYR A 157 -16.46 27.93 -9.06
N ARG A 158 -17.52 27.97 -9.88
CA ARG A 158 -18.85 27.45 -9.52
C ARG A 158 -18.93 25.92 -9.64
N ASP A 159 -17.99 25.31 -10.35
CA ASP A 159 -17.90 23.86 -10.50
C ASP A 159 -17.14 23.21 -9.32
N LEU A 160 -16.62 24.05 -8.42
CA LEU A 160 -15.85 23.61 -7.25
C LEU A 160 -16.76 23.57 -6.00
N PRO A 161 -16.48 22.68 -5.05
CA PRO A 161 -15.43 21.67 -5.08
C PRO A 161 -15.75 20.52 -6.06
N TYR A 162 -14.81 20.19 -6.93
CA TYR A 162 -14.93 19.05 -7.83
C TYR A 162 -14.26 17.82 -7.20
N ARG A 163 -15.03 16.79 -6.94
CA ARG A 163 -14.57 15.58 -6.23
C ARG A 163 -14.61 14.39 -7.17
N ILE A 164 -13.49 13.68 -7.27
CA ILE A 164 -13.40 12.42 -8.05
C ILE A 164 -12.80 11.31 -7.19
N SER A 165 -13.25 10.09 -7.42
CA SER A 165 -12.74 8.90 -6.74
C SER A 165 -12.58 7.71 -7.68
N GLU A 166 -11.67 6.81 -7.33
CA GLU A 166 -11.36 5.61 -8.07
C GLU A 166 -10.94 4.47 -7.13
N TYR A 167 -11.39 3.25 -7.42
CA TYR A 167 -10.71 2.04 -7.01
C TYR A 167 -9.65 1.72 -8.06
N GLY A 168 -8.46 2.28 -7.89
CA GLY A 168 -7.36 2.20 -8.85
C GLY A 168 -6.31 1.19 -8.44
N THR A 169 -5.90 0.31 -9.37
CA THR A 169 -4.77 -0.58 -9.12
C THR A 169 -3.47 0.17 -9.31
N CYS A 170 -2.64 0.20 -8.27
CA CYS A 170 -1.31 0.79 -8.27
C CYS A 170 -0.23 -0.28 -8.09
N TYR A 171 0.96 -0.02 -8.63
CA TYR A 171 2.08 -0.95 -8.64
C TYR A 171 3.31 -0.27 -8.08
N ARG A 172 3.95 -0.89 -7.08
CA ARG A 172 5.16 -0.36 -6.46
C ARG A 172 6.24 -1.41 -6.39
N TYR A 173 7.44 -1.05 -6.80
CA TYR A 173 8.59 -1.92 -6.65
C TYR A 173 9.06 -1.88 -5.19
N GLU A 174 8.40 -2.68 -4.35
CA GLU A 174 8.84 -2.91 -2.97
C GLU A 174 9.94 -3.97 -2.93
N LYS A 175 11.00 -3.73 -2.16
CA LYS A 175 12.07 -4.72 -1.98
C LYS A 175 11.54 -5.96 -1.28
N SER A 176 12.04 -7.14 -1.65
CA SER A 176 11.54 -8.42 -1.09
C SER A 176 11.60 -8.48 0.44
N GLY A 177 12.63 -7.90 1.07
CA GLY A 177 12.76 -7.84 2.53
C GLY A 177 11.79 -6.88 3.23
N GLU A 178 11.07 -6.05 2.48
CA GLU A 178 10.10 -5.07 3.00
C GLU A 178 8.66 -5.55 2.87
N LEU A 179 8.41 -6.61 2.08
CA LEU A 179 7.08 -7.16 1.87
C LEU A 179 6.50 -7.73 3.17
N PHE A 180 5.23 -7.42 3.43
CA PHE A 180 4.56 -7.84 4.66
C PHE A 180 3.06 -8.09 4.44
N GLY A 181 2.70 -9.34 4.16
CA GLY A 181 1.31 -9.75 3.92
C GLY A 181 0.61 -8.81 2.93
N LEU A 182 -0.58 -8.33 3.29
CA LEU A 182 -1.33 -7.31 2.53
C LEU A 182 -0.95 -5.87 2.89
N MET A 183 -0.13 -5.67 3.94
CA MET A 183 0.24 -4.33 4.40
C MET A 183 1.30 -3.65 3.53
N ARG A 184 2.15 -4.45 2.88
CA ARG A 184 3.14 -3.97 1.93
C ARG A 184 3.27 -4.95 0.77
N VAL A 185 2.70 -4.60 -0.34
CA VAL A 185 2.54 -5.41 -1.57
C VAL A 185 3.07 -4.67 -2.79
N ARG A 186 3.28 -5.38 -3.88
CA ARG A 186 3.71 -4.81 -5.16
C ARG A 186 2.54 -4.42 -6.07
N SER A 187 1.38 -5.02 -5.88
CA SER A 187 0.12 -4.66 -6.54
C SER A 187 -0.96 -4.47 -5.50
N MET A 188 -1.66 -3.34 -5.55
CA MET A 188 -2.71 -2.99 -4.60
C MET A 188 -3.87 -2.28 -5.31
N GLN A 189 -5.09 -2.61 -4.92
CA GLN A 189 -6.25 -1.78 -5.25
C GLN A 189 -6.39 -0.70 -4.18
N MET A 190 -6.33 0.53 -4.62
CA MET A 190 -6.37 1.70 -3.74
C MET A 190 -7.69 2.43 -3.93
N ASN A 191 -8.45 2.58 -2.84
CA ASN A 191 -9.54 3.55 -2.81
C ASN A 191 -8.91 4.93 -2.67
N ASP A 192 -8.93 5.70 -3.73
CA ASP A 192 -8.25 6.98 -3.84
C ASP A 192 -9.19 8.06 -4.38
N GLY A 193 -9.10 9.27 -3.84
CA GLY A 193 -9.93 10.39 -4.24
C GLY A 193 -9.18 11.71 -4.19
N HIS A 194 -9.58 12.64 -5.07
CA HIS A 194 -9.04 13.99 -5.15
C HIS A 194 -10.16 15.01 -5.11
N ILE A 195 -9.96 16.05 -4.32
CA ILE A 195 -10.87 17.19 -4.20
C ILE A 195 -10.15 18.43 -4.74
N TYR A 196 -10.73 19.07 -5.72
CA TYR A 196 -10.27 20.34 -6.28
C TYR A 196 -11.14 21.46 -5.74
N CYS A 197 -10.51 22.42 -5.06
CA CYS A 197 -11.14 23.59 -4.43
C CYS A 197 -10.75 24.89 -5.10
#